data_d714acb9a76978f99221a61460c3e44d
#
_entry.id   d714acb9a76978f99221a61460c3e44d
#
_cell.length_a   1.000
_cell.length_b   1.000
_cell.length_c   1.000
_cell.angle_alpha   90.00
_cell.angle_beta   90.00
_cell.angle_gamma   90.00
#
_symmetry.space_group_name_H-M   'P 1'
#
loop_
_entity.id
_entity.type
_entity.pdbx_description
1 polymer ?
#
loop_
_entity_poly.entity_id
_entity_poly.type
_entity_poly.pdbx_seq_one_letter_code
_entity_poly.pdbx_strand_id
1 'polypeptide(L)'
;MQKMMLAAALAALCVPVSASAQEMKAERMQNVSFHMVEMIKFKPGKRDRAMEIIRDYFVPADKGIGGQVVDLHLQTGPWDAIVVFPMSGGPGDLSWQTSPDEIKWMTALGQKAGGADKAKALMTEWDTLVERSEYHVAHQHTGQ
;
A
#
# COMPACT_ATOMS: atom_id res chain seq x y z
N MET A 1 18.60 -18.52 -89.53
CA MET A 1 18.94 -18.94 -88.15
C MET A 1 18.55 -17.81 -87.23
N GLN A 2 17.43 -17.96 -86.54
CA GLN A 2 16.80 -16.90 -85.73
C GLN A 2 16.89 -17.33 -84.30
N LYS A 3 17.66 -16.60 -83.48
CA LYS A 3 17.76 -16.86 -82.05
C LYS A 3 16.64 -16.12 -81.31
N MET A 4 15.69 -16.86 -80.80
CA MET A 4 14.69 -16.36 -79.85
C MET A 4 15.31 -16.22 -78.44
N MET A 5 15.39 -14.99 -77.99
CA MET A 5 15.67 -14.70 -76.55
C MET A 5 14.36 -14.73 -75.73
N LEU A 6 14.30 -15.66 -74.79
CA LEU A 6 13.21 -15.74 -73.86
C LEU A 6 13.54 -14.87 -72.63
N ALA A 7 12.84 -13.77 -72.44
CA ALA A 7 12.99 -12.95 -71.25
C ALA A 7 11.98 -13.42 -70.17
N ALA A 8 12.48 -14.00 -69.10
CA ALA A 8 11.66 -14.36 -67.95
C ALA A 8 11.52 -13.15 -67.03
N ALA A 9 10.29 -12.62 -66.93
CA ALA A 9 9.96 -11.58 -65.98
C ALA A 9 9.67 -12.17 -64.62
N LEU A 10 10.53 -11.88 -63.66
CA LEU A 10 10.33 -12.25 -62.22
C LEU A 10 9.45 -11.19 -61.55
N ALA A 11 8.18 -11.44 -61.40
CA ALA A 11 7.27 -10.58 -60.63
C ALA A 11 7.44 -10.85 -59.13
N ALA A 12 8.13 -9.97 -58.45
CA ALA A 12 8.22 -9.99 -56.99
C ALA A 12 6.87 -9.55 -56.38
N LEU A 13 6.15 -10.50 -55.79
CA LEU A 13 4.96 -10.25 -54.96
C LEU A 13 5.38 -9.61 -53.63
N CYS A 14 5.36 -8.29 -53.56
CA CYS A 14 5.39 -7.58 -52.27
C CYS A 14 4.02 -7.74 -51.61
N VAL A 15 3.91 -8.68 -50.68
CA VAL A 15 2.76 -8.77 -49.78
C VAL A 15 2.96 -7.73 -48.67
N PRO A 16 2.09 -6.72 -48.54
CA PRO A 16 2.16 -5.79 -47.43
C PRO A 16 1.83 -6.56 -46.12
N VAL A 17 2.83 -6.76 -45.29
CA VAL A 17 2.60 -7.21 -43.92
C VAL A 17 1.97 -6.03 -43.18
N SER A 18 0.65 -6.01 -43.09
CA SER A 18 -0.07 -5.11 -42.19
C SER A 18 0.28 -5.52 -40.77
N ALA A 19 1.30 -4.89 -40.18
CA ALA A 19 1.50 -4.94 -38.74
C ALA A 19 0.29 -4.22 -38.11
N SER A 20 -0.73 -4.98 -37.71
CA SER A 20 -1.79 -4.44 -36.86
C SER A 20 -1.13 -4.09 -35.52
N ALA A 21 -0.80 -2.83 -35.33
CA ALA A 21 -0.45 -2.33 -34.01
C ALA A 21 -1.69 -2.58 -33.13
N GLN A 22 -1.57 -3.53 -32.22
CA GLN A 22 -2.63 -3.81 -31.26
C GLN A 22 -2.81 -2.54 -30.44
N GLU A 23 -3.98 -1.90 -30.59
CA GLU A 23 -4.28 -0.67 -29.89
C GLU A 23 -4.29 -0.96 -28.38
N MET A 24 -3.25 -0.51 -27.68
CA MET A 24 -3.16 -0.63 -26.24
C MET A 24 -4.22 0.25 -25.58
N LYS A 25 -5.14 -0.36 -24.86
CA LYS A 25 -6.14 0.35 -24.07
C LYS A 25 -5.68 0.48 -22.64
N ALA A 26 -5.92 1.65 -22.04
CA ALA A 26 -5.68 1.85 -20.64
C ALA A 26 -6.64 0.98 -19.82
N GLU A 27 -6.10 0.13 -18.94
CA GLU A 27 -6.86 -0.74 -18.06
C GLU A 27 -6.46 -0.49 -16.61
N ARG A 28 -7.45 -0.54 -15.70
CA ARG A 28 -7.17 -0.50 -14.26
C ARG A 28 -6.80 -1.89 -13.78
N MET A 29 -5.91 -1.96 -12.78
CA MET A 29 -5.60 -3.22 -12.10
C MET A 29 -6.90 -3.87 -11.58
N GLN A 30 -7.04 -5.17 -11.85
CA GLN A 30 -8.17 -5.96 -11.41
C GLN A 30 -7.72 -6.89 -10.28
N ASN A 31 -8.66 -7.25 -9.39
CA ASN A 31 -8.41 -8.20 -8.30
C ASN A 31 -7.21 -7.80 -7.43
N VAL A 32 -7.16 -6.53 -7.03
CA VAL A 32 -6.15 -5.99 -6.11
C VAL A 32 -6.81 -5.25 -4.96
N SER A 33 -6.24 -5.36 -3.77
CA SER A 33 -6.49 -4.48 -2.64
C SER A 33 -5.27 -3.62 -2.37
N PHE A 34 -5.48 -2.35 -2.03
CA PHE A 34 -4.40 -1.42 -1.70
C PHE A 34 -4.24 -1.30 -0.20
N HIS A 35 -3.00 -1.07 0.21
CA HIS A 35 -2.62 -0.94 1.62
C HIS A 35 -1.60 0.19 1.78
N MET A 36 -1.74 0.94 2.88
CA MET A 36 -0.66 1.77 3.40
C MET A 36 0.20 0.89 4.31
N VAL A 37 1.49 0.84 4.06
CA VAL A 37 2.46 0.10 4.87
C VAL A 37 3.35 1.11 5.58
N GLU A 38 3.31 1.11 6.91
CA GLU A 38 4.22 1.90 7.74
C GLU A 38 5.31 0.99 8.31
N MET A 39 6.55 1.38 8.11
CA MET A 39 7.72 0.74 8.72
C MET A 39 8.24 1.64 9.85
N ILE A 40 8.34 1.10 11.06
CA ILE A 40 8.62 1.89 12.26
C ILE A 40 9.94 1.46 12.89
N LYS A 41 10.79 2.43 13.21
CA LYS A 41 11.97 2.30 14.04
C LYS A 41 11.77 3.06 15.33
N PHE A 42 11.95 2.40 16.48
CA PHE A 42 11.89 3.06 17.77
C PHE A 42 13.27 3.57 18.21
N LYS A 43 13.26 4.64 19.00
CA LYS A 43 14.46 5.14 19.64
C LYS A 43 15.06 4.09 20.58
N PRO A 44 16.38 4.09 20.79
CA PRO A 44 17.03 3.17 21.72
C PRO A 44 16.35 3.13 23.09
N GLY A 45 16.00 1.92 23.56
CA GLY A 45 15.34 1.69 24.84
C GLY A 45 13.85 2.08 24.91
N LYS A 46 13.23 2.45 23.79
CA LYS A 46 11.81 2.87 23.76
C LYS A 46 10.86 1.79 23.20
N ARG A 47 11.41 0.71 22.64
CA ARG A 47 10.64 -0.36 22.01
C ARG A 47 9.60 -0.97 22.95
N ASP A 48 9.97 -1.31 24.18
CA ASP A 48 9.08 -1.98 25.13
C ASP A 48 7.85 -1.11 25.43
N ARG A 49 8.07 0.18 25.69
CA ARG A 49 6.96 1.13 25.92
C ARG A 49 6.08 1.29 24.67
N ALA A 50 6.67 1.34 23.49
CA ALA A 50 5.91 1.39 22.25
C ALA A 50 5.04 0.12 22.06
N MET A 51 5.59 -1.07 22.34
CA MET A 51 4.84 -2.32 22.29
C MET A 51 3.69 -2.38 23.30
N GLU A 52 3.84 -1.79 24.48
CA GLU A 52 2.75 -1.64 25.45
C GLU A 52 1.62 -0.77 24.89
N ILE A 53 1.95 0.38 24.28
CA ILE A 53 0.96 1.28 23.69
C ILE A 53 0.20 0.58 22.56
N ILE A 54 0.90 -0.10 21.66
CA ILE A 54 0.28 -0.87 20.59
C ILE A 54 -0.69 -1.91 21.17
N ARG A 55 -0.21 -2.75 22.09
CA ARG A 55 -1.00 -3.84 22.66
C ARG A 55 -2.21 -3.35 23.46
N ASP A 56 -2.03 -2.33 24.28
CA ASP A 56 -3.03 -1.95 25.30
C ASP A 56 -4.00 -0.89 24.79
N TYR A 57 -3.65 -0.15 23.73
CA TYR A 57 -4.45 0.97 23.20
C TYR A 57 -4.73 0.88 21.72
N PHE A 58 -3.71 0.77 20.85
CA PHE A 58 -3.90 0.89 19.39
C PHE A 58 -4.64 -0.30 18.83
N VAL A 59 -4.20 -1.52 19.11
CA VAL A 59 -4.87 -2.75 18.66
C VAL A 59 -6.31 -2.85 19.20
N PRO A 60 -6.60 -2.57 20.48
CA PRO A 60 -7.97 -2.54 20.95
C PRO A 60 -8.84 -1.45 20.32
N ALA A 61 -8.29 -0.27 20.01
CA ALA A 61 -9.02 0.78 19.32
C ALA A 61 -9.40 0.36 17.89
N ASP A 62 -8.45 -0.24 17.14
CA ASP A 62 -8.70 -0.78 15.81
C ASP A 62 -9.79 -1.86 15.83
N LYS A 63 -9.67 -2.84 16.70
CA LYS A 63 -10.69 -3.89 16.88
C LYS A 63 -12.05 -3.33 17.24
N GLY A 64 -12.09 -2.27 18.03
CA GLY A 64 -13.34 -1.60 18.47
C GLY A 64 -14.14 -0.99 17.32
N ILE A 65 -13.48 -0.64 16.21
CA ILE A 65 -14.14 -0.12 15.00
C ILE A 65 -14.27 -1.16 13.88
N GLY A 66 -13.96 -2.43 14.16
CA GLY A 66 -13.93 -3.49 13.14
C GLY A 66 -12.76 -3.36 12.17
N GLY A 67 -11.69 -2.70 12.58
CA GLY A 67 -10.48 -2.50 11.78
C GLY A 67 -9.77 -3.81 11.45
N GLN A 68 -9.02 -3.79 10.37
CA GLN A 68 -8.27 -4.94 9.84
C GLN A 68 -6.79 -4.60 9.70
N VAL A 69 -6.27 -3.75 10.58
CA VAL A 69 -4.86 -3.41 10.62
C VAL A 69 -4.05 -4.65 11.01
N VAL A 70 -2.99 -4.91 10.25
CA VAL A 70 -2.02 -5.97 10.56
C VAL A 70 -0.79 -5.32 11.18
N ASP A 71 -0.45 -5.74 12.39
CA ASP A 71 0.72 -5.28 13.13
C ASP A 71 1.73 -6.44 13.25
N LEU A 72 2.93 -6.24 12.71
CA LEU A 72 4.01 -7.22 12.66
C LEU A 72 5.22 -6.68 13.42
N HIS A 73 5.63 -7.38 14.47
CA HIS A 73 6.81 -7.03 15.25
C HIS A 73 8.05 -7.73 14.70
N LEU A 74 8.99 -6.95 14.17
CA LEU A 74 10.20 -7.48 13.57
C LEU A 74 11.22 -7.88 14.63
N GLN A 75 11.84 -9.06 14.44
CA GLN A 75 12.87 -9.59 15.34
C GLN A 75 14.28 -9.34 14.82
N THR A 76 14.42 -8.97 13.54
CA THR A 76 15.70 -8.75 12.87
C THR A 76 15.58 -7.61 11.86
N GLY A 77 16.73 -7.04 11.50
CA GLY A 77 16.77 -5.96 10.50
C GLY A 77 16.73 -4.56 11.12
N PRO A 78 16.61 -3.53 10.28
CA PRO A 78 16.73 -2.13 10.72
C PRO A 78 15.44 -1.55 11.31
N TRP A 79 14.31 -2.26 11.20
CA TRP A 79 12.98 -1.83 11.64
C TRP A 79 12.52 -2.66 12.83
N ASP A 80 11.63 -2.10 13.64
CA ASP A 80 11.08 -2.76 14.82
C ASP A 80 9.64 -3.26 14.61
N ALA A 81 8.87 -2.55 13.76
CA ALA A 81 7.50 -2.93 13.43
C ALA A 81 7.15 -2.60 11.99
N ILE A 82 6.18 -3.34 11.44
CA ILE A 82 5.48 -3.01 10.19
C ILE A 82 4.00 -3.00 10.51
N VAL A 83 3.32 -1.93 10.12
CA VAL A 83 1.87 -1.80 10.26
C VAL A 83 1.26 -1.68 8.87
N VAL A 84 0.26 -2.51 8.58
CA VAL A 84 -0.42 -2.55 7.29
C VAL A 84 -1.85 -2.09 7.48
N PHE A 85 -2.18 -0.94 6.92
CA PHE A 85 -3.52 -0.33 6.97
C PHE A 85 -4.25 -0.60 5.66
N PRO A 86 -5.43 -1.24 5.66
CA PRO A 86 -6.26 -1.37 4.46
C PRO A 86 -6.67 0.00 3.91
N MET A 87 -6.60 0.16 2.59
CA MET A 87 -7.06 1.36 1.88
C MET A 87 -8.33 0.99 1.11
N SER A 88 -9.50 1.12 1.73
CA SER A 88 -10.78 0.71 1.15
C SER A 88 -11.18 1.53 -0.07
N GLY A 89 -10.79 2.79 -0.15
CA GLY A 89 -10.91 3.66 -1.32
C GLY A 89 -9.75 3.55 -2.31
N GLY A 90 -8.81 2.63 -2.07
CA GLY A 90 -7.59 2.48 -2.87
C GLY A 90 -6.69 3.71 -2.79
N PRO A 91 -5.90 4.01 -3.85
CA PRO A 91 -5.00 5.17 -3.85
C PRO A 91 -5.69 6.53 -3.66
N GLY A 92 -7.03 6.59 -3.84
CA GLY A 92 -7.82 7.79 -3.57
C GLY A 92 -7.81 8.20 -2.10
N ASP A 93 -7.56 7.26 -1.19
CA ASP A 93 -7.48 7.53 0.26
C ASP A 93 -6.32 8.47 0.62
N LEU A 94 -5.30 8.56 -0.23
CA LEU A 94 -4.20 9.53 -0.05
C LEU A 94 -4.62 11.00 -0.18
N SER A 95 -5.83 11.27 -0.67
CA SER A 95 -6.34 12.64 -0.79
C SER A 95 -6.89 13.21 0.53
N TRP A 96 -7.07 12.37 1.57
CA TRP A 96 -7.54 12.83 2.86
C TRP A 96 -6.40 13.47 3.66
N GLN A 97 -6.65 14.65 4.22
CA GLN A 97 -5.80 15.22 5.28
C GLN A 97 -6.07 14.51 6.61
N THR A 98 -7.33 14.18 6.88
CA THR A 98 -7.78 13.35 7.99
C THR A 98 -8.90 12.47 7.45
N SER A 99 -8.69 11.18 7.43
CA SER A 99 -9.64 10.24 6.86
C SER A 99 -10.83 9.96 7.79
N PRO A 100 -11.99 9.54 7.25
CA PRO A 100 -13.12 9.11 8.09
C PRO A 100 -12.75 7.97 9.05
N ASP A 101 -11.86 7.07 8.64
CA ASP A 101 -11.44 5.94 9.46
C ASP A 101 -10.46 6.36 10.57
N GLU A 102 -9.60 7.34 10.30
CA GLU A 102 -8.77 7.96 11.34
C GLU A 102 -9.63 8.64 12.43
N ILE A 103 -10.70 9.35 12.05
CA ILE A 103 -11.64 9.96 13.02
C ILE A 103 -12.29 8.90 13.89
N LYS A 104 -12.78 7.80 13.30
CA LYS A 104 -13.36 6.68 14.05
C LYS A 104 -12.36 6.06 15.01
N TRP A 105 -11.14 5.80 14.52
CA TRP A 105 -10.08 5.20 15.30
C TRP A 105 -9.67 6.09 16.47
N MET A 106 -9.47 7.40 16.26
CA MET A 106 -9.18 8.37 17.32
C MET A 106 -10.30 8.43 18.36
N THR A 107 -11.55 8.31 17.94
CA THR A 107 -12.69 8.24 18.86
C THR A 107 -12.62 6.98 19.72
N ALA A 108 -12.36 5.81 19.13
CA ALA A 108 -12.20 4.55 19.83
C ALA A 108 -10.97 4.56 20.78
N LEU A 109 -9.88 5.17 20.34
CA LEU A 109 -8.71 5.39 21.18
C LEU A 109 -9.03 6.26 22.39
N GLY A 110 -9.84 7.32 22.20
CA GLY A 110 -10.34 8.16 23.28
C GLY A 110 -11.15 7.38 24.31
N GLN A 111 -12.04 6.51 23.86
CA GLN A 111 -12.81 5.63 24.75
C GLN A 111 -11.88 4.68 25.52
N LYS A 112 -10.89 4.10 24.86
CA LYS A 112 -9.94 3.18 25.47
C LYS A 112 -8.99 3.86 26.46
N ALA A 113 -8.52 5.07 26.14
CA ALA A 113 -7.61 5.84 26.99
C ALA A 113 -8.32 6.55 28.16
N GLY A 114 -9.65 6.61 28.17
CA GLY A 114 -10.44 7.29 29.19
C GLY A 114 -10.61 8.79 28.95
N GLY A 115 -10.70 9.20 27.68
CA GLY A 115 -11.00 10.55 27.21
C GLY A 115 -10.15 11.02 26.05
N ALA A 116 -10.67 11.99 25.28
CA ALA A 116 -9.99 12.53 24.09
C ALA A 116 -8.63 13.16 24.43
N ASP A 117 -8.53 13.87 25.56
CA ASP A 117 -7.26 14.51 25.98
C ASP A 117 -6.19 13.45 26.31
N LYS A 118 -6.61 12.32 26.91
CA LYS A 118 -5.69 11.21 27.20
C LYS A 118 -5.24 10.51 25.92
N ALA A 119 -6.14 10.34 24.93
CA ALA A 119 -5.75 9.82 23.64
C ALA A 119 -4.75 10.74 22.95
N LYS A 120 -4.96 12.05 22.97
CA LYS A 120 -4.03 13.03 22.42
C LYS A 120 -2.66 12.99 23.14
N ALA A 121 -2.66 12.88 24.46
CA ALA A 121 -1.43 12.75 25.24
C ALA A 121 -0.69 11.45 24.89
N LEU A 122 -1.41 10.35 24.66
CA LEU A 122 -0.86 9.07 24.24
C LEU A 122 -0.21 9.16 22.84
N MET A 123 -0.84 9.86 21.89
CA MET A 123 -0.25 10.11 20.57
C MET A 123 1.01 10.98 20.67
N THR A 124 0.99 12.02 21.52
CA THR A 124 2.18 12.84 21.79
C THR A 124 3.30 12.00 22.41
N GLU A 125 2.98 11.10 23.34
CA GLU A 125 3.96 10.14 23.88
C GLU A 125 4.52 9.25 22.76
N TRP A 126 3.66 8.67 21.92
CA TRP A 126 4.05 7.84 20.80
C TRP A 126 5.09 8.51 19.90
N ASP A 127 4.88 9.77 19.52
CA ASP A 127 5.80 10.55 18.71
C ASP A 127 7.19 10.69 19.36
N THR A 128 7.25 10.67 20.69
CA THR A 128 8.55 10.70 21.40
C THR A 128 9.31 9.39 21.35
N LEU A 129 8.62 8.28 21.10
CA LEU A 129 9.19 6.91 21.09
C LEU A 129 9.74 6.55 19.70
N VAL A 130 9.14 7.09 18.64
CA VAL A 130 9.52 6.81 17.26
C VAL A 130 10.77 7.58 16.88
N GLU A 131 11.77 6.90 16.35
CA GLU A 131 12.98 7.50 15.75
C GLU A 131 12.72 7.88 14.30
N ARG A 132 12.10 6.96 13.55
CA ARG A 132 11.81 7.10 12.13
C ARG A 132 10.63 6.22 11.74
N SER A 133 9.77 6.72 10.86
CA SER A 133 8.82 5.90 10.13
C SER A 133 8.88 6.19 8.63
N GLU A 134 8.54 5.17 7.83
CA GLU A 134 8.44 5.27 6.38
C GLU A 134 7.10 4.71 5.94
N TYR A 135 6.44 5.42 5.02
CA TYR A 135 5.12 5.06 4.49
C TYR A 135 5.22 4.67 3.03
N HIS A 136 4.63 3.53 2.68
CA HIS A 136 4.60 2.99 1.34
C HIS A 136 3.19 2.59 0.98
N VAL A 137 2.81 2.80 -0.30
CA VAL A 137 1.58 2.22 -0.84
C VAL A 137 1.92 0.90 -1.51
N ALA A 138 1.23 -0.15 -1.12
CA ALA A 138 1.37 -1.48 -1.68
C ALA A 138 0.03 -1.98 -2.22
N HIS A 139 0.05 -2.99 -3.08
CA HIS A 139 -1.15 -3.73 -3.43
C HIS A 139 -0.92 -5.22 -3.24
N GLN A 140 -2.00 -5.92 -2.92
CA GLN A 140 -2.06 -7.37 -2.83
C GLN A 140 -3.00 -7.89 -3.91
N HIS A 141 -2.62 -8.97 -4.60
CA HIS A 141 -3.52 -9.67 -5.52
C HIS A 141 -4.53 -10.50 -4.74
N THR A 142 -5.83 -10.29 -5.02
CA THR A 142 -6.96 -10.93 -4.31
C THR A 142 -7.64 -11.95 -5.19
N GLY A 143 -6.97 -12.85 -5.82
CA GLY A 143 -7.61 -13.77 -6.77
C GLY A 143 -6.73 -14.91 -7.25
N GLN A 144 -5.80 -15.33 -6.40
CA GLN A 144 -5.03 -16.54 -6.65
C GLN A 144 -5.51 -17.69 -5.77
#